data_cbd8c1db722b263a38a8fa1254136764
#
_entry.id   cbd8c1db722b263a38a8fa1254136764
#
_cell.length_a   1.000
_cell.length_b   1.000
_cell.length_c   1.000
_cell.angle_alpha   90.00
_cell.angle_beta   90.00
_cell.angle_gamma   90.00
#
_symmetry.space_group_name_H-M   'P 1'
#
loop_
_entity.id
_entity.type
_entity.pdbx_description
1 polymer ?
#
loop_
_entity_poly.entity_id
_entity_poly.type
_entity_poly.pdbx_seq_one_letter_code
_entity_poly.pdbx_strand_id
1 'polypeptide(L)'
;MFDLDNTLYPPTTGLADQINAHIRAYLCTLYGTDETGARHLQAQLVADHGTTLRGLMATRGIDPHDYLSFERSLDYGVLTPNADLAAALRALPGRRLVFTNGTAYHAEQALQRLGLTRCFDGVFDILAGQLLPKPFPESYQRFLTAFSVEPARAVFFDDLPVNLTVPEQLGMATVWVHGPPGPGPAPYEVLGARRRRVWDLVGFLHSLTAPAVKPWTM
;
A
#
# COMPACT_ATOMS: atom_id res chain seq x y z
N MET A 1 7.90 -0.71 7.36
CA MET A 1 6.63 -1.26 6.82
C MET A 1 6.31 -0.54 5.54
N PHE A 2 5.86 -1.24 4.54
CA PHE A 2 5.57 -0.66 3.22
C PHE A 2 4.20 -1.12 2.78
N ASP A 3 3.38 -0.19 2.31
CA ASP A 3 2.30 -0.52 1.40
C ASP A 3 2.88 -1.06 0.09
N LEU A 4 2.05 -1.68 -0.74
CA LEU A 4 2.45 -2.30 -2.00
C LEU A 4 2.08 -1.43 -3.20
N ASP A 5 0.77 -1.27 -3.42
CA ASP A 5 0.20 -0.69 -4.63
C ASP A 5 0.43 0.82 -4.67
N ASN A 6 0.99 1.32 -5.78
CA ASN A 6 1.40 2.72 -5.96
C ASN A 6 2.48 3.22 -4.98
N THR A 7 2.99 2.34 -4.10
CA THR A 7 4.08 2.63 -3.16
C THR A 7 5.39 1.99 -3.63
N LEU A 8 5.44 0.68 -3.88
CA LEU A 8 6.63 -0.02 -4.38
C LEU A 8 6.77 0.05 -5.92
N TYR A 9 5.76 0.49 -6.60
CA TYR A 9 5.73 0.81 -8.03
C TYR A 9 4.79 2.00 -8.27
N PRO A 10 5.04 2.81 -9.30
CA PRO A 10 4.22 4.01 -9.54
C PRO A 10 2.86 3.65 -10.16
N PRO A 11 1.82 4.49 -9.98
CA PRO A 11 0.50 4.29 -10.58
C PRO A 11 0.53 4.27 -12.11
N THR A 12 1.55 4.85 -12.72
CA THR A 12 1.75 4.88 -14.18
C THR A 12 1.98 3.51 -14.82
N THR A 13 2.18 2.45 -14.02
CA THR A 13 2.25 1.06 -14.52
C THR A 13 0.91 0.57 -15.06
N GLY A 14 -0.22 1.17 -14.63
CA GLY A 14 -1.55 0.77 -15.04
C GLY A 14 -2.14 -0.43 -14.28
N LEU A 15 -1.42 -1.02 -13.32
CA LEU A 15 -1.95 -2.16 -12.55
C LEU A 15 -3.15 -1.74 -11.68
N ALA A 16 -3.09 -0.57 -11.04
CA ALA A 16 -4.22 -0.03 -10.28
C ALA A 16 -5.45 0.24 -11.17
N ASP A 17 -5.25 0.64 -12.43
CA ASP A 17 -6.34 0.82 -13.39
C ASP A 17 -7.02 -0.50 -13.73
N GLN A 18 -6.26 -1.58 -13.89
CA GLN A 18 -6.80 -2.93 -14.08
C GLN A 18 -7.64 -3.37 -12.86
N ILE A 19 -7.12 -3.20 -11.63
CA ILE A 19 -7.85 -3.49 -10.39
C ILE A 19 -9.18 -2.74 -10.38
N ASN A 20 -9.17 -1.44 -10.63
CA ASN A 20 -10.37 -0.62 -10.66
C ASN A 20 -11.34 -1.03 -11.78
N ALA A 21 -10.84 -1.44 -12.94
CA ALA A 21 -11.67 -1.94 -14.03
C ALA A 21 -12.40 -3.23 -13.64
N HIS A 22 -11.70 -4.19 -13.01
CA HIS A 22 -12.32 -5.42 -12.49
C HIS A 22 -13.38 -5.15 -11.42
N ILE A 23 -13.07 -4.27 -10.47
CA ILE A 23 -14.02 -3.86 -9.42
C ILE A 23 -15.28 -3.28 -10.06
N ARG A 24 -15.16 -2.38 -11.04
CA ARG A 24 -16.32 -1.77 -11.71
C ARG A 24 -17.10 -2.78 -12.55
N ALA A 25 -16.43 -3.68 -13.25
CA ALA A 25 -17.10 -4.76 -14.00
C ALA A 25 -17.91 -5.66 -13.06
N TYR A 26 -17.38 -5.98 -11.88
CA TYR A 26 -18.11 -6.72 -10.84
C TYR A 26 -19.35 -5.95 -10.37
N LEU A 27 -19.22 -4.65 -10.11
CA LEU A 27 -20.34 -3.78 -9.72
C LEU A 27 -21.39 -3.66 -10.83
N CYS A 28 -20.98 -3.53 -12.11
CA CYS A 28 -21.89 -3.53 -13.24
C CYS A 28 -22.77 -4.79 -13.26
N THR A 29 -22.15 -5.94 -13.08
CA THR A 29 -22.84 -7.24 -13.07
C THR A 29 -23.76 -7.37 -11.86
N LEU A 30 -23.26 -7.03 -10.65
CA LEU A 30 -23.99 -7.23 -9.40
C LEU A 30 -25.22 -6.30 -9.27
N TYR A 31 -25.12 -5.06 -9.80
CA TYR A 31 -26.18 -4.05 -9.66
C TYR A 31 -26.96 -3.81 -10.95
N GLY A 32 -26.59 -4.45 -12.08
CA GLY A 32 -27.25 -4.22 -13.38
C GLY A 32 -27.07 -2.78 -13.87
N THR A 33 -25.91 -2.16 -13.64
CA THR A 33 -25.64 -0.77 -14.00
C THR A 33 -24.54 -0.66 -15.05
N ASP A 34 -24.35 0.53 -15.62
CA ASP A 34 -23.26 0.84 -16.52
C ASP A 34 -21.99 1.26 -15.77
N GLU A 35 -20.91 1.50 -16.50
CA GLU A 35 -19.61 1.93 -15.97
C GLU A 35 -19.73 3.22 -15.13
N THR A 36 -20.60 4.15 -15.50
CA THR A 36 -20.80 5.42 -14.78
C THR A 36 -21.47 5.16 -13.44
N GLY A 37 -22.52 4.35 -13.42
CA GLY A 37 -23.18 3.92 -12.19
C GLY A 37 -22.26 3.13 -11.28
N ALA A 38 -21.42 2.24 -11.84
CA ALA A 38 -20.43 1.46 -11.09
C ALA A 38 -19.37 2.37 -10.42
N ARG A 39 -18.90 3.43 -11.10
CA ARG A 39 -17.99 4.43 -10.50
C ARG A 39 -18.61 5.15 -9.30
N HIS A 40 -19.86 5.58 -9.41
CA HIS A 40 -20.57 6.23 -8.31
C HIS A 40 -20.76 5.26 -7.14
N LEU A 41 -21.19 4.01 -7.41
CA LEU A 41 -21.33 2.97 -6.38
C LEU A 41 -19.99 2.66 -5.70
N GLN A 42 -18.90 2.53 -6.47
CA GLN A 42 -17.57 2.30 -5.92
C GLN A 42 -17.17 3.43 -4.96
N ALA A 43 -17.32 4.69 -5.41
CA ALA A 43 -16.99 5.85 -4.59
C ALA A 43 -17.82 5.91 -3.30
N GLN A 44 -19.13 5.62 -3.37
CA GLN A 44 -20.03 5.58 -2.21
C GLN A 44 -19.62 4.46 -1.24
N LEU A 45 -19.42 3.23 -1.73
CA LEU A 45 -19.02 2.11 -0.89
C LEU A 45 -17.67 2.36 -0.17
N VAL A 46 -16.72 3.00 -0.86
CA VAL A 46 -15.43 3.40 -0.27
C VAL A 46 -15.64 4.48 0.80
N ALA A 47 -16.47 5.50 0.53
CA ALA A 47 -16.74 6.57 1.48
C ALA A 47 -17.42 6.06 2.76
N ASP A 48 -18.41 5.16 2.61
CA ASP A 48 -19.22 4.68 3.73
C ASP A 48 -18.55 3.54 4.52
N HIS A 49 -17.70 2.74 3.86
CA HIS A 49 -17.17 1.49 4.43
C HIS A 49 -15.64 1.36 4.38
N GLY A 50 -14.93 2.32 3.79
CA GLY A 50 -13.47 2.32 3.66
C GLY A 50 -12.94 1.57 2.43
N THR A 51 -13.62 0.49 1.98
CA THR A 51 -13.32 -0.21 0.73
C THR A 51 -14.59 -0.71 0.06
N THR A 52 -14.52 -0.94 -1.25
CA THR A 52 -15.63 -1.52 -2.02
C THR A 52 -15.99 -2.91 -1.49
N LEU A 53 -15.00 -3.78 -1.23
CA LEU A 53 -15.21 -5.11 -0.69
C LEU A 53 -16.01 -5.08 0.62
N ARG A 54 -15.58 -4.26 1.58
CA ARG A 54 -16.25 -4.17 2.88
C ARG A 54 -17.68 -3.65 2.73
N GLY A 55 -17.89 -2.66 1.88
CA GLY A 55 -19.23 -2.15 1.59
C GLY A 55 -20.13 -3.23 0.98
N LEU A 56 -19.64 -4.01 0.04
CA LEU A 56 -20.38 -5.11 -0.59
C LEU A 56 -20.69 -6.25 0.40
N MET A 57 -19.75 -6.60 1.27
CA MET A 57 -20.00 -7.59 2.33
C MET A 57 -21.13 -7.11 3.27
N ALA A 58 -21.11 -5.85 3.67
CA ALA A 58 -22.08 -5.27 4.58
C ALA A 58 -23.48 -5.12 3.95
N THR A 59 -23.56 -4.74 2.67
CA THR A 59 -24.82 -4.37 2.01
C THR A 59 -25.43 -5.49 1.16
N ARG A 60 -24.62 -6.44 0.69
CA ARG A 60 -25.03 -7.51 -0.23
C ARG A 60 -24.67 -8.90 0.24
N GLY A 61 -23.89 -9.05 1.33
CA GLY A 61 -23.48 -10.34 1.86
C GLY A 61 -22.66 -11.19 0.89
N ILE A 62 -21.85 -10.55 0.02
CA ILE A 62 -21.03 -11.27 -0.95
C ILE A 62 -19.95 -12.10 -0.27
N ASP A 63 -19.51 -13.17 -0.93
CA ASP A 63 -18.32 -13.91 -0.53
C ASP A 63 -17.06 -13.09 -0.87
N PRO A 64 -16.23 -12.72 0.12
CA PRO A 64 -15.01 -11.98 -0.13
C PRO A 64 -14.01 -12.74 -1.01
N HIS A 65 -13.98 -14.07 -0.95
CA HIS A 65 -13.07 -14.87 -1.78
C HIS A 65 -13.46 -14.83 -3.26
N ASP A 66 -14.75 -14.89 -3.58
CA ASP A 66 -15.24 -14.72 -4.95
C ASP A 66 -14.87 -13.33 -5.48
N TYR A 67 -15.12 -12.28 -4.67
CA TYR A 67 -14.76 -10.92 -5.06
C TYR A 67 -13.27 -10.76 -5.30
N LEU A 68 -12.41 -11.25 -4.41
CA LEU A 68 -10.95 -11.12 -4.52
C LEU A 68 -10.34 -12.01 -5.62
N SER A 69 -11.11 -12.96 -6.18
CA SER A 69 -10.62 -13.88 -7.21
C SER A 69 -10.13 -13.19 -8.47
N PHE A 70 -10.59 -11.95 -8.78
CA PHE A 70 -10.18 -11.18 -9.96
C PHE A 70 -8.66 -10.92 -9.98
N GLU A 71 -7.99 -10.88 -8.82
CA GLU A 71 -6.55 -10.66 -8.76
C GLU A 71 -5.75 -11.71 -9.56
N ARG A 72 -6.34 -12.89 -9.79
CA ARG A 72 -5.74 -13.95 -10.64
C ARG A 72 -5.77 -13.64 -12.13
N SER A 73 -6.61 -12.70 -12.55
CA SER A 73 -6.76 -12.28 -13.96
C SER A 73 -6.02 -10.98 -14.29
N LEU A 74 -5.35 -10.36 -13.30
CA LEU A 74 -4.53 -9.18 -13.52
C LEU A 74 -3.29 -9.50 -14.35
N ASP A 75 -2.96 -8.63 -15.29
CA ASP A 75 -1.70 -8.70 -16.01
C ASP A 75 -0.57 -8.03 -15.22
N TYR A 76 0.14 -8.83 -14.43
CA TYR A 76 1.32 -8.37 -13.71
C TYR A 76 2.54 -8.12 -14.63
N GLY A 77 2.45 -8.45 -15.92
CA GLY A 77 3.48 -8.16 -16.92
C GLY A 77 3.75 -6.67 -17.12
N VAL A 78 2.83 -5.81 -16.71
CA VAL A 78 3.00 -4.34 -16.70
C VAL A 78 4.05 -3.87 -15.68
N LEU A 79 4.39 -4.70 -14.69
CA LEU A 79 5.43 -4.42 -13.72
C LEU A 79 6.79 -4.87 -14.24
N THR A 80 7.80 -4.03 -14.06
CA THR A 80 9.19 -4.32 -14.47
C THR A 80 10.10 -4.39 -13.25
N PRO A 81 11.13 -5.25 -13.27
CA PRO A 81 12.11 -5.34 -12.20
C PRO A 81 12.78 -3.99 -11.90
N ASN A 82 12.91 -3.66 -10.61
CA ASN A 82 13.59 -2.46 -10.14
C ASN A 82 14.77 -2.86 -9.25
N ALA A 83 15.95 -3.02 -9.89
CA ALA A 83 17.16 -3.44 -9.20
C ALA A 83 17.66 -2.41 -8.17
N ASP A 84 17.47 -1.12 -8.46
CA ASP A 84 17.89 -0.04 -7.56
C ASP A 84 17.01 0.00 -6.31
N LEU A 85 15.69 -0.17 -6.45
CA LEU A 85 14.79 -0.31 -5.30
C LEU A 85 15.14 -1.55 -4.48
N ALA A 86 15.43 -2.68 -5.15
CA ALA A 86 15.83 -3.91 -4.46
C ALA A 86 17.13 -3.72 -3.67
N ALA A 87 18.12 -3.02 -4.23
CA ALA A 87 19.38 -2.71 -3.56
C ALA A 87 19.13 -1.77 -2.35
N ALA A 88 18.36 -0.69 -2.55
CA ALA A 88 18.04 0.27 -1.50
C ALA A 88 17.28 -0.39 -0.33
N LEU A 89 16.29 -1.25 -0.61
CA LEU A 89 15.55 -1.99 0.41
C LEU A 89 16.47 -2.92 1.20
N ARG A 90 17.35 -3.68 0.53
CA ARG A 90 18.29 -4.59 1.22
C ARG A 90 19.30 -3.87 2.10
N ALA A 91 19.63 -2.62 1.78
CA ALA A 91 20.54 -1.80 2.59
C ALA A 91 19.91 -1.25 3.88
N LEU A 92 18.58 -1.22 3.97
CA LEU A 92 17.88 -0.73 5.16
C LEU A 92 18.18 -1.61 6.39
N PRO A 93 18.42 -1.01 7.55
CA PRO A 93 18.53 -1.76 8.81
C PRO A 93 17.13 -2.28 9.23
N GLY A 94 17.11 -3.40 9.94
CA GLY A 94 15.89 -3.96 10.51
C GLY A 94 15.03 -4.74 9.51
N ARG A 95 13.84 -5.11 9.96
CA ARG A 95 12.88 -5.90 9.20
C ARG A 95 12.10 -5.04 8.20
N ARG A 96 11.86 -5.59 7.04
CA ARG A 96 11.05 -4.99 5.99
C ARG A 96 9.80 -5.83 5.82
N LEU A 97 8.65 -5.20 6.01
CA LEU A 97 7.36 -5.87 6.02
C LEU A 97 6.43 -5.16 5.03
N VAL A 98 5.66 -5.93 4.27
CA VAL A 98 4.59 -5.40 3.42
C VAL A 98 3.27 -5.45 4.20
N PHE A 99 2.49 -4.38 4.11
CA PHE A 99 1.12 -4.29 4.62
C PHE A 99 0.20 -3.76 3.54
N THR A 100 -0.56 -4.65 2.90
CA THR A 100 -1.43 -4.35 1.76
C THR A 100 -2.90 -4.62 2.04
N ASN A 101 -3.79 -3.89 1.35
CA ASN A 101 -5.23 -4.19 1.27
C ASN A 101 -5.57 -5.22 0.18
N GLY A 102 -4.60 -5.65 -0.64
CA GLY A 102 -4.71 -6.78 -1.55
C GLY A 102 -4.47 -8.11 -0.85
N THR A 103 -4.59 -9.23 -1.59
CA THR A 103 -4.28 -10.57 -1.06
C THR A 103 -2.79 -10.89 -1.07
N ALA A 104 -2.39 -11.94 -0.33
CA ALA A 104 -1.03 -12.48 -0.37
C ALA A 104 -0.64 -12.91 -1.79
N TYR A 105 -1.59 -13.46 -2.57
CA TYR A 105 -1.37 -13.82 -3.98
C TYR A 105 -0.99 -12.58 -4.81
N HIS A 106 -1.76 -11.50 -4.69
CA HIS A 106 -1.47 -10.23 -5.38
C HIS A 106 -0.08 -9.70 -5.00
N ALA A 107 0.23 -9.68 -3.71
CA ALA A 107 1.52 -9.23 -3.22
C ALA A 107 2.68 -10.10 -3.76
N GLU A 108 2.53 -11.42 -3.77
CA GLU A 108 3.54 -12.34 -4.30
C GLU A 108 3.81 -12.08 -5.78
N GLN A 109 2.75 -11.98 -6.60
CA GLN A 109 2.89 -11.71 -8.04
C GLN A 109 3.57 -10.36 -8.30
N ALA A 110 3.15 -9.30 -7.61
CA ALA A 110 3.74 -7.98 -7.77
C ALA A 110 5.21 -7.96 -7.33
N LEU A 111 5.54 -8.50 -6.16
CA LEU A 111 6.91 -8.57 -5.66
C LEU A 111 7.83 -9.41 -6.56
N GLN A 112 7.31 -10.51 -7.13
CA GLN A 112 8.05 -11.33 -8.08
C GLN A 112 8.40 -10.54 -9.34
N ARG A 113 7.43 -9.86 -9.94
CA ARG A 113 7.65 -9.05 -11.16
C ARG A 113 8.58 -7.88 -10.93
N LEU A 114 8.50 -7.25 -9.78
CA LEU A 114 9.40 -6.16 -9.38
C LEU A 114 10.82 -6.64 -9.03
N GLY A 115 11.06 -7.95 -8.90
CA GLY A 115 12.34 -8.51 -8.44
C GLY A 115 12.60 -8.28 -6.94
N LEU A 116 11.54 -8.11 -6.15
CA LEU A 116 11.59 -7.75 -4.73
C LEU A 116 11.27 -8.92 -3.77
N THR A 117 11.04 -10.14 -4.26
CA THR A 117 10.63 -11.31 -3.46
C THR A 117 11.51 -11.54 -2.23
N ARG A 118 12.83 -11.30 -2.35
CA ARG A 118 13.80 -11.50 -1.25
C ARG A 118 14.11 -10.21 -0.47
N CYS A 119 13.34 -9.16 -0.68
CA CYS A 119 13.56 -7.87 -0.01
C CYS A 119 12.71 -7.71 1.26
N PHE A 120 11.72 -8.57 1.47
CA PHE A 120 10.77 -8.47 2.58
C PHE A 120 10.80 -9.72 3.45
N ASP A 121 10.64 -9.50 4.77
CA ASP A 121 10.67 -10.53 5.81
C ASP A 121 9.26 -11.06 6.11
N GLY A 122 8.21 -10.44 5.56
CA GLY A 122 6.83 -10.88 5.68
C GLY A 122 5.85 -9.96 4.95
N VAL A 123 4.68 -10.53 4.67
CA VAL A 123 3.53 -9.85 4.05
C VAL A 123 2.33 -10.01 4.96
N PHE A 124 1.63 -8.91 5.23
CA PHE A 124 0.34 -8.87 5.90
C PHE A 124 -0.69 -8.37 4.89
N ASP A 125 -1.56 -9.27 4.52
CA ASP A 125 -2.58 -9.05 3.50
C ASP A 125 -3.97 -8.82 4.11
N ILE A 126 -4.95 -8.55 3.28
CA ILE A 126 -6.33 -8.32 3.72
C ILE A 126 -6.94 -9.51 4.46
N LEU A 127 -6.53 -10.75 4.13
CA LEU A 127 -7.04 -11.96 4.79
C LEU A 127 -6.41 -12.15 6.18
N ALA A 128 -5.11 -11.91 6.33
CA ALA A 128 -4.43 -11.85 7.64
C ALA A 128 -5.04 -10.75 8.52
N GLY A 129 -5.45 -9.63 7.91
CA GLY A 129 -6.22 -8.57 8.55
C GLY A 129 -7.67 -8.93 8.89
N GLN A 130 -8.13 -10.16 8.57
CA GLN A 130 -9.53 -10.61 8.73
C GLN A 130 -10.51 -9.66 8.00
N LEU A 131 -10.19 -9.30 6.77
CA LEU A 131 -10.95 -8.43 5.88
C LEU A 131 -11.16 -7.00 6.42
N LEU A 132 -10.35 -6.60 7.39
CA LEU A 132 -10.32 -5.24 7.91
C LEU A 132 -9.16 -4.48 7.25
N PRO A 133 -9.45 -3.55 6.33
CA PRO A 133 -8.42 -2.86 5.56
C PRO A 133 -7.75 -1.73 6.35
N LYS A 134 -6.65 -1.20 5.84
CA LYS A 134 -6.24 0.18 6.13
C LYS A 134 -7.35 1.13 5.63
N PRO A 135 -7.68 2.23 6.32
CA PRO A 135 -7.03 2.82 7.49
C PRO A 135 -7.67 2.45 8.85
N PHE A 136 -8.37 1.33 8.98
CA PHE A 136 -8.99 0.96 10.26
C PHE A 136 -7.93 0.68 11.34
N PRO A 137 -8.03 1.29 12.55
CA PRO A 137 -7.01 1.15 13.61
C PRO A 137 -6.74 -0.30 14.00
N GLU A 138 -7.75 -1.15 14.05
CA GLU A 138 -7.64 -2.56 14.42
C GLU A 138 -6.80 -3.35 13.42
N SER A 139 -6.79 -2.95 12.14
CA SER A 139 -5.94 -3.56 11.11
C SER A 139 -4.46 -3.35 11.44
N TYR A 140 -4.08 -2.15 11.87
CA TYR A 140 -2.72 -1.85 12.32
C TYR A 140 -2.37 -2.60 13.61
N GLN A 141 -3.27 -2.70 14.57
CA GLN A 141 -3.03 -3.46 15.80
C GLN A 141 -2.75 -4.93 15.51
N ARG A 142 -3.53 -5.54 14.61
CA ARG A 142 -3.30 -6.92 14.16
C ARG A 142 -1.94 -7.08 13.50
N PHE A 143 -1.59 -6.18 12.58
CA PHE A 143 -0.27 -6.17 11.95
C PHE A 143 0.86 -6.08 12.99
N LEU A 144 0.79 -5.09 13.90
CA LEU A 144 1.80 -4.88 14.93
C LEU A 144 1.97 -6.10 15.82
N THR A 145 0.87 -6.74 16.19
CA THR A 145 0.86 -7.98 16.99
C THR A 145 1.46 -9.15 16.23
N ALA A 146 1.02 -9.38 14.97
CA ALA A 146 1.46 -10.51 14.16
C ALA A 146 2.98 -10.49 13.92
N PHE A 147 3.57 -9.31 13.77
CA PHE A 147 5.00 -9.18 13.53
C PHE A 147 5.81 -8.67 14.74
N SER A 148 5.19 -8.52 15.91
CA SER A 148 5.82 -7.99 17.12
C SER A 148 6.59 -6.67 16.81
N VAL A 149 5.91 -5.71 16.19
CA VAL A 149 6.47 -4.41 15.81
C VAL A 149 6.24 -3.39 16.93
N GLU A 150 7.30 -2.75 17.36
CA GLU A 150 7.24 -1.60 18.26
C GLU A 150 7.03 -0.30 17.44
N PRO A 151 5.86 0.37 17.57
CA PRO A 151 5.53 1.53 16.74
C PRO A 151 6.58 2.65 16.76
N ALA A 152 7.09 3.01 17.95
CA ALA A 152 8.06 4.09 18.10
C ALA A 152 9.37 3.87 17.33
N ARG A 153 9.67 2.62 16.96
CA ARG A 153 10.86 2.19 16.20
C ARG A 153 10.56 1.83 14.74
N ALA A 154 9.35 2.11 14.29
CA ALA A 154 8.90 1.72 12.96
C ALA A 154 8.63 2.94 12.06
N VAL A 155 8.79 2.72 10.75
CA VAL A 155 8.43 3.68 9.71
C VAL A 155 7.41 3.03 8.79
N PHE A 156 6.34 3.74 8.44
CA PHE A 156 5.33 3.29 7.50
C PHE A 156 5.33 4.13 6.24
N PHE A 157 5.41 3.46 5.09
CA PHE A 157 5.39 4.03 3.74
C PHE A 157 4.06 3.69 3.08
N ASP A 158 3.33 4.69 2.58
CA ASP A 158 2.04 4.49 1.90
C ASP A 158 1.77 5.67 0.95
N ASP A 159 1.08 5.42 -0.16
CA ASP A 159 0.72 6.45 -1.14
C ASP A 159 -0.54 7.23 -0.75
N LEU A 160 -1.36 6.69 0.18
CA LEU A 160 -2.59 7.32 0.65
C LEU A 160 -2.38 8.01 2.01
N PRO A 161 -2.53 9.35 2.11
CA PRO A 161 -2.34 10.07 3.37
C PRO A 161 -3.26 9.59 4.50
N VAL A 162 -4.46 9.10 4.18
CA VAL A 162 -5.40 8.58 5.16
C VAL A 162 -4.85 7.34 5.89
N ASN A 163 -4.08 6.50 5.19
CA ASN A 163 -3.45 5.31 5.77
C ASN A 163 -2.29 5.65 6.72
N LEU A 164 -1.75 6.86 6.66
CA LEU A 164 -0.67 7.31 7.55
C LEU A 164 -1.17 7.87 8.89
N THR A 165 -2.47 8.17 9.00
CA THR A 165 -3.04 8.81 10.20
C THR A 165 -2.92 7.91 11.45
N VAL A 166 -3.31 6.65 11.33
CA VAL A 166 -3.23 5.70 12.47
C VAL A 166 -1.78 5.41 12.87
N PRO A 167 -0.84 5.11 11.95
CA PRO A 167 0.57 4.99 12.29
C PRO A 167 1.14 6.19 13.04
N GLU A 168 0.80 7.41 12.65
CA GLU A 168 1.22 8.64 13.36
C GLU A 168 0.69 8.70 14.80
N GLN A 169 -0.59 8.37 15.00
CA GLN A 169 -1.19 8.32 16.33
C GLN A 169 -0.54 7.26 17.23
N LEU A 170 -0.06 6.18 16.63
CA LEU A 170 0.70 5.12 17.32
C LEU A 170 2.17 5.49 17.58
N GLY A 171 2.63 6.65 17.12
CA GLY A 171 4.00 7.14 17.31
C GLY A 171 5.01 6.64 16.29
N MET A 172 4.55 6.08 15.16
CA MET A 172 5.42 5.70 14.05
C MET A 172 5.92 6.93 13.29
N ALA A 173 7.06 6.80 12.62
CA ALA A 173 7.40 7.71 11.54
C ALA A 173 6.61 7.32 10.28
N THR A 174 6.23 8.30 9.45
CA THR A 174 5.44 8.08 8.26
C THR A 174 6.07 8.71 7.02
N VAL A 175 5.90 8.03 5.90
CA VAL A 175 6.38 8.46 4.60
C VAL A 175 5.25 8.38 3.60
N TRP A 176 4.79 9.54 3.16
CA TRP A 176 3.83 9.67 2.08
C TRP A 176 4.56 9.61 0.74
N VAL A 177 4.42 8.49 0.04
CA VAL A 177 5.02 8.27 -1.28
C VAL A 177 4.06 8.84 -2.33
N HIS A 178 4.35 10.07 -2.84
CA HIS A 178 3.40 10.74 -3.74
C HIS A 178 4.02 11.83 -4.60
N GLY A 179 3.58 11.84 -5.84
CA GLY A 179 3.53 12.99 -6.73
C GLY A 179 4.81 13.34 -7.46
N PRO A 180 4.74 14.42 -8.24
CA PRO A 180 5.89 14.94 -8.98
C PRO A 180 6.94 15.48 -8.03
N PRO A 181 8.20 15.58 -8.47
CA PRO A 181 9.30 16.16 -7.71
C PRO A 181 8.95 17.55 -7.17
N GLY A 182 9.32 17.78 -5.90
CA GLY A 182 9.31 19.14 -5.32
C GLY A 182 10.46 20.00 -5.86
N PRO A 183 10.45 21.30 -5.53
CA PRO A 183 11.51 22.22 -5.95
C PRO A 183 12.79 21.93 -5.14
N GLY A 184 13.78 21.33 -5.74
CA GLY A 184 15.07 21.11 -5.11
C GLY A 184 15.68 19.74 -5.38
N PRO A 185 16.96 19.54 -4.99
CA PRO A 185 17.69 18.30 -5.27
C PRO A 185 17.35 17.14 -4.32
N ALA A 186 16.64 17.39 -3.21
CA ALA A 186 16.29 16.36 -2.25
C ALA A 186 15.17 15.46 -2.81
N PRO A 187 15.20 14.13 -2.57
CA PRO A 187 14.15 13.22 -3.02
C PRO A 187 12.86 13.29 -2.18
N TYR A 188 12.78 14.20 -1.22
CA TYR A 188 11.68 14.32 -0.26
C TYR A 188 11.52 15.72 0.30
N GLU A 189 10.35 15.95 0.92
CA GLU A 189 9.98 17.13 1.71
C GLU A 189 9.67 16.74 3.16
N VAL A 190 10.07 17.59 4.12
CA VAL A 190 9.79 17.43 5.54
C VAL A 190 8.44 18.08 5.87
N LEU A 191 7.44 17.29 6.22
CA LEU A 191 6.10 17.79 6.60
C LEU A 191 5.90 17.89 8.12
N GLY A 192 6.82 17.35 8.92
CA GLY A 192 6.76 17.37 10.38
C GLY A 192 7.90 16.59 11.00
N ALA A 193 7.93 16.50 12.31
CA ALA A 193 8.99 15.81 13.03
C ALA A 193 9.17 14.34 12.59
N ARG A 194 8.04 13.66 12.34
CA ARG A 194 8.03 12.24 11.96
C ARG A 194 7.36 11.96 10.60
N ARG A 195 7.01 12.98 9.81
CA ARG A 195 6.35 12.83 8.52
C ARG A 195 7.20 13.38 7.39
N ARG A 196 7.30 12.60 6.30
CA ARG A 196 7.96 12.99 5.04
C ARG A 196 7.00 12.77 3.88
N ARG A 197 7.09 13.63 2.85
CA ARG A 197 6.54 13.39 1.53
C ARG A 197 7.69 13.05 0.60
N VAL A 198 7.56 11.96 -0.16
CA VAL A 198 8.63 11.40 -0.97
C VAL A 198 8.13 11.18 -2.38
N TRP A 199 8.83 11.68 -3.38
CA TRP A 199 8.53 11.48 -4.80
C TRP A 199 9.58 10.61 -5.50
N ASP A 200 10.75 10.41 -4.90
CA ASP A 200 11.75 9.45 -5.32
C ASP A 200 12.03 8.50 -4.14
N LEU A 201 11.32 7.37 -4.12
CA LEU A 201 11.46 6.39 -3.05
C LEU A 201 12.87 5.82 -2.98
N VAL A 202 13.50 5.53 -4.14
CA VAL A 202 14.85 4.94 -4.18
C VAL A 202 15.86 5.92 -3.61
N GLY A 203 15.87 7.16 -4.08
CA GLY A 203 16.75 8.21 -3.57
C GLY A 203 16.53 8.47 -2.07
N PHE A 204 15.27 8.44 -1.61
CA PHE A 204 14.98 8.58 -0.18
C PHE A 204 15.53 7.42 0.64
N LEU A 205 15.34 6.16 0.22
CA LEU A 205 15.84 4.99 0.93
C LEU A 205 17.39 5.00 1.00
N HIS A 206 18.07 5.42 -0.07
CA HIS A 206 19.52 5.63 -0.04
C HIS A 206 19.93 6.71 0.96
N SER A 207 19.17 7.79 1.09
CA SER A 207 19.46 8.84 2.08
C SER A 207 19.37 8.34 3.53
N LEU A 208 18.52 7.33 3.81
CA LEU A 208 18.40 6.72 5.14
C LEU A 208 19.63 5.90 5.55
N THR A 209 20.39 5.42 4.58
CA THR A 209 21.57 4.58 4.81
C THR A 209 22.91 5.32 4.68
N ALA A 210 22.85 6.59 4.24
CA ALA A 210 24.04 7.43 4.10
C ALA A 210 24.59 7.88 5.47
N PRO A 211 25.92 7.90 5.68
CA PRO A 211 26.51 8.19 7.00
C PRO A 211 26.20 9.59 7.57
N ALA A 212 25.75 10.53 6.76
CA ALA A 212 25.67 11.95 7.10
C ALA A 212 24.25 12.47 7.41
N VAL A 213 23.19 11.71 7.21
CA VAL A 213 21.82 12.19 7.34
C VAL A 213 21.04 11.31 8.32
N LYS A 214 20.72 11.83 9.51
CA LYS A 214 19.66 11.27 10.34
C LYS A 214 18.32 11.88 9.85
N PRO A 215 17.51 11.20 9.07
CA PRO A 215 16.27 11.74 8.51
C PRO A 215 15.19 11.97 9.57
N TRP A 216 15.42 11.47 10.78
CA TRP A 216 14.54 11.59 11.93
C TRP A 216 15.34 12.16 13.10
N THR A 217 15.08 13.41 13.52
CA THR A 217 15.49 13.90 14.84
C THR A 217 14.58 13.21 15.86
N MET A 218 15.19 12.36 16.69
CA MET A 218 14.53 11.86 17.90
C MET A 218 14.29 13.00 18.89
#